data_881f3c1b5aac0be73e56ddabe12ab569
#
_entry.id   881f3c1b5aac0be73e56ddabe12ab569
#
_cell.length_a   1.000
_cell.length_b   1.000
_cell.length_c   1.000
_cell.angle_alpha   90.00
_cell.angle_beta   90.00
_cell.angle_gamma   90.00
#
_symmetry.space_group_name_H-M   'P 1'
#
loop_
_entity.id
_entity.type
_entity.pdbx_description
1 polymer ?
#
loop_
_entity_poly.entity_id
_entity_poly.type
_entity_poly.pdbx_seq_one_letter_code
_entity_poly.pdbx_strand_id
1 'polypeptide(L)'
;MGLLALLAALNLKVGSVRQADEAIVWRLRAPRMLAAAILGGGLSLSGFLLQTFFANPIAGPFVLGISSGAKLAVSLTMIFLLSRGLVSTSAAMIGAAFLGAMLSMGFILLISRRVRRMSLLVVCGVMIGYICSAITDFVLTFAEDSNIVNLHNWSMGSFSGIYWDSVGVIALVTGAALVLAFLLSKPIGAYQLGEVYARSMGVDIRLFRVELILLSSLLSACVTAFAGPVSFVGIAVPHLMKRLFGTAKPLLMIPACFLGGGAFCLFCDLVARVVFAPREMSISSVTALLGAPVVITMLAGRRRERD
;
A
#
# COMPACT_ATOMS: atom_id res chain seq x y z
N MET A 1 -5.31 -12.34 -16.14
CA MET A 1 -6.76 -12.42 -15.86
C MET A 1 -7.18 -13.78 -15.29
N GLY A 2 -6.85 -14.94 -15.91
CA GLY A 2 -7.25 -16.26 -15.41
C GLY A 2 -6.81 -16.57 -13.97
N LEU A 3 -5.56 -16.27 -13.61
CA LEU A 3 -5.04 -16.46 -12.24
C LEU A 3 -5.83 -15.63 -11.20
N LEU A 4 -6.14 -14.40 -11.52
CA LEU A 4 -6.90 -13.52 -10.61
C LEU A 4 -8.33 -14.05 -10.41
N ALA A 5 -8.99 -14.49 -11.49
CA ALA A 5 -10.32 -15.11 -11.41
C ALA A 5 -10.30 -16.43 -10.61
N LEU A 6 -9.28 -17.26 -10.80
CA LEU A 6 -9.09 -18.49 -10.02
C LEU A 6 -8.90 -18.19 -8.53
N LEU A 7 -8.03 -17.24 -8.18
CA LEU A 7 -7.78 -16.85 -6.79
C LEU A 7 -9.03 -16.20 -6.17
N ALA A 8 -9.78 -15.41 -6.91
CA ALA A 8 -11.05 -14.86 -6.45
C ALA A 8 -12.07 -15.97 -6.14
N ALA A 9 -12.22 -16.93 -7.04
CA ALA A 9 -13.10 -18.08 -6.82
C ALA A 9 -12.68 -18.93 -5.60
N LEU A 10 -11.36 -19.15 -5.42
CA LEU A 10 -10.83 -19.84 -4.25
C LEU A 10 -11.11 -19.07 -2.96
N ASN A 11 -10.93 -17.73 -2.95
CA ASN A 11 -11.22 -16.90 -1.79
C ASN A 11 -12.69 -16.91 -1.36
N LEU A 12 -13.62 -17.09 -2.30
CA LEU A 12 -15.04 -17.24 -1.99
C LEU A 12 -15.37 -18.62 -1.42
N LYS A 13 -14.77 -19.67 -1.99
CA LYS A 13 -15.06 -21.06 -1.61
C LYS A 13 -14.31 -21.53 -0.35
N VAL A 14 -13.05 -21.14 -0.22
CA VAL A 14 -12.15 -21.60 0.86
C VAL A 14 -12.05 -20.55 1.96
N GLY A 15 -12.21 -20.97 3.20
CA GLY A 15 -12.08 -20.11 4.39
C GLY A 15 -11.95 -20.93 5.64
N SER A 16 -11.82 -20.29 6.80
CA SER A 16 -11.70 -20.94 8.13
C SER A 16 -12.89 -21.86 8.47
N VAL A 17 -14.06 -21.59 7.89
CA VAL A 17 -15.28 -22.45 8.01
C VAL A 17 -15.49 -23.16 6.67
N ARG A 18 -15.48 -24.51 6.69
CA ARG A 18 -15.58 -25.34 5.48
C ARG A 18 -16.92 -25.26 4.76
N GLN A 19 -18.03 -25.12 5.50
CA GLN A 19 -19.37 -24.92 4.95
C GLN A 19 -19.84 -23.53 5.38
N ALA A 20 -19.64 -22.53 4.51
CA ALA A 20 -20.14 -21.20 4.75
C ALA A 20 -21.51 -21.07 4.07
N ASP A 21 -22.49 -20.59 4.83
CA ASP A 21 -23.80 -20.21 4.35
C ASP A 21 -23.66 -19.13 3.26
N GLU A 22 -24.55 -19.09 2.29
CA GLU A 22 -24.53 -18.13 1.20
C GLU A 22 -24.50 -16.67 1.71
N ALA A 23 -25.14 -16.42 2.86
CA ALA A 23 -25.12 -15.15 3.56
C ALA A 23 -23.70 -14.76 4.05
N ILE A 24 -22.90 -15.71 4.54
CA ILE A 24 -21.53 -15.49 4.99
C ILE A 24 -20.62 -15.16 3.80
N VAL A 25 -20.81 -15.91 2.70
CA VAL A 25 -20.04 -15.67 1.48
C VAL A 25 -20.28 -14.26 0.96
N TRP A 26 -21.53 -13.82 0.88
CA TRP A 26 -21.88 -12.52 0.32
C TRP A 26 -21.60 -11.34 1.26
N ARG A 27 -21.85 -11.49 2.57
CA ARG A 27 -21.69 -10.39 3.53
C ARG A 27 -20.26 -10.21 4.03
N LEU A 28 -19.45 -11.27 4.09
CA LEU A 28 -18.11 -11.23 4.67
C LEU A 28 -17.00 -11.55 3.66
N ARG A 29 -17.12 -12.67 2.89
CA ARG A 29 -16.04 -13.11 2.01
C ARG A 29 -15.92 -12.25 0.74
N ALA A 30 -17.04 -11.89 0.13
CA ALA A 30 -17.04 -11.13 -1.11
C ALA A 30 -16.45 -9.71 -0.94
N PRO A 31 -16.87 -8.89 0.05
CA PRO A 31 -16.26 -7.58 0.25
C PRO A 31 -14.78 -7.67 0.66
N ARG A 32 -14.38 -8.64 1.50
CA ARG A 32 -12.98 -8.89 1.85
C ARG A 32 -12.14 -9.22 0.62
N MET A 33 -12.62 -10.13 -0.23
CA MET A 33 -11.95 -10.52 -1.48
C MET A 33 -11.78 -9.33 -2.43
N LEU A 34 -12.85 -8.55 -2.65
CA LEU A 34 -12.78 -7.37 -3.50
C LEU A 34 -11.83 -6.31 -2.94
N ALA A 35 -11.90 -6.06 -1.64
CA ALA A 35 -10.97 -5.15 -0.97
C ALA A 35 -9.52 -5.60 -1.11
N ALA A 36 -9.21 -6.88 -0.87
CA ALA A 36 -7.86 -7.43 -1.04
C ALA A 36 -7.35 -7.27 -2.47
N ALA A 37 -8.21 -7.53 -3.48
CA ALA A 37 -7.86 -7.35 -4.87
C ALA A 37 -7.58 -5.89 -5.24
N ILE A 38 -8.48 -4.98 -4.85
CA ILE A 38 -8.39 -3.56 -5.23
C ILE A 38 -7.26 -2.86 -4.46
N LEU A 39 -7.18 -3.06 -3.15
CA LEU A 39 -6.12 -2.47 -2.31
C LEU A 39 -4.74 -3.02 -2.66
N GLY A 40 -4.63 -4.34 -2.90
CA GLY A 40 -3.40 -4.95 -3.37
C GLY A 40 -2.93 -4.40 -4.72
N GLY A 41 -3.87 -4.22 -5.65
CA GLY A 41 -3.63 -3.56 -6.93
C GLY A 41 -3.16 -2.11 -6.75
N GLY A 42 -3.85 -1.35 -5.92
CA GLY A 42 -3.49 0.04 -5.59
C GLY A 42 -2.10 0.15 -4.98
N LEU A 43 -1.76 -0.72 -4.03
CA LEU A 43 -0.45 -0.70 -3.38
C LEU A 43 0.69 -1.05 -4.34
N SER A 44 0.48 -2.02 -5.22
CA SER A 44 1.45 -2.37 -6.26
C SER A 44 1.63 -1.23 -7.26
N LEU A 45 0.54 -0.60 -7.70
CA LEU A 45 0.59 0.57 -8.58
C LEU A 45 1.32 1.74 -7.91
N SER A 46 1.01 2.05 -6.64
CA SER A 46 1.74 3.04 -5.84
C SER A 46 3.24 2.78 -5.85
N GLY A 47 3.64 1.53 -5.63
CA GLY A 47 5.03 1.11 -5.69
C GLY A 47 5.67 1.34 -7.06
N PHE A 48 4.98 1.01 -8.15
CA PHE A 48 5.46 1.26 -9.52
C PHE A 48 5.69 2.75 -9.79
N LEU A 49 4.77 3.61 -9.36
CA LEU A 49 4.91 5.07 -9.50
C LEU A 49 6.11 5.60 -8.72
N LEU A 50 6.32 5.15 -7.46
CA LEU A 50 7.46 5.55 -6.65
C LEU A 50 8.79 5.02 -7.17
N GLN A 51 8.84 3.77 -7.64
CA GLN A 51 10.03 3.21 -8.27
C GLN A 51 10.44 4.03 -9.51
N THR A 52 9.47 4.49 -10.27
CA THR A 52 9.71 5.37 -11.43
C THR A 52 10.19 6.75 -10.97
N PHE A 53 9.51 7.35 -9.98
CA PHE A 53 9.86 8.65 -9.45
C PHE A 53 11.29 8.71 -8.88
N PHE A 54 11.66 7.72 -8.06
CA PHE A 54 12.99 7.65 -7.45
C PHE A 54 14.07 7.05 -8.38
N ALA A 55 13.69 6.57 -9.57
CA ALA A 55 14.54 5.75 -10.44
C ALA A 55 15.22 4.60 -9.65
N ASN A 56 14.52 4.07 -8.65
CA ASN A 56 15.02 3.07 -7.71
C ASN A 56 14.00 1.94 -7.53
N PRO A 57 14.33 0.68 -7.86
CA PRO A 57 13.40 -0.44 -7.78
C PRO A 57 13.04 -0.87 -6.34
N ILE A 58 13.78 -0.39 -5.34
CA ILE A 58 13.52 -0.68 -3.93
C ILE A 58 12.61 0.41 -3.30
N ALA A 59 12.34 1.48 -4.03
CA ALA A 59 11.45 2.51 -3.53
C ALA A 59 10.03 1.96 -3.37
N GLY A 60 9.47 2.15 -2.21
CA GLY A 60 8.12 1.74 -1.87
C GLY A 60 7.43 2.77 -0.99
N PRO A 61 6.10 2.69 -0.88
CA PRO A 61 5.31 3.70 -0.14
C PRO A 61 5.68 3.79 1.35
N PHE A 62 6.20 2.73 1.95
CA PHE A 62 6.65 2.73 3.35
C PHE A 62 7.84 3.66 3.59
N VAL A 63 8.70 3.83 2.60
CA VAL A 63 9.91 4.66 2.70
C VAL A 63 9.58 6.15 2.89
N LEU A 64 8.38 6.56 2.51
CA LEU A 64 7.92 7.95 2.65
C LEU A 64 7.28 8.26 4.01
N GLY A 65 7.33 7.35 5.00
CA GLY A 65 6.76 7.58 6.33
C GLY A 65 5.23 7.64 6.39
N ILE A 66 4.54 7.32 5.28
CA ILE A 66 3.07 7.39 5.14
C ILE A 66 2.39 6.51 6.20
N SER A 67 2.85 5.26 6.34
CA SER A 67 2.29 4.31 7.31
C SER A 67 2.57 4.71 8.76
N SER A 68 3.73 5.30 9.05
CA SER A 68 4.07 5.79 10.40
C SER A 68 3.20 6.97 10.79
N GLY A 69 2.94 7.90 9.84
CA GLY A 69 2.02 9.02 10.07
C GLY A 69 0.58 8.56 10.26
N ALA A 70 0.12 7.57 9.51
CA ALA A 70 -1.17 6.94 9.72
C ALA A 70 -1.27 6.30 11.11
N LYS A 71 -0.24 5.54 11.54
CA LYS A 71 -0.19 4.91 12.87
C LYS A 71 -0.21 5.95 13.99
N LEU A 72 0.53 7.05 13.85
CA LEU A 72 0.50 8.14 14.81
C LEU A 72 -0.89 8.75 14.94
N ALA A 73 -1.55 9.07 13.82
CA ALA A 73 -2.89 9.65 13.86
C ALA A 73 -3.93 8.69 14.48
N VAL A 74 -3.82 7.39 14.17
CA VAL A 74 -4.67 6.35 14.77
C VAL A 74 -4.45 6.26 16.28
N SER A 75 -3.19 6.23 16.75
CA SER A 75 -2.87 6.16 18.19
C SER A 75 -3.41 7.38 18.94
N LEU A 76 -3.22 8.58 18.41
CA LEU A 76 -3.76 9.81 19.00
C LEU A 76 -5.30 9.79 19.06
N THR A 77 -5.95 9.31 18.00
CA THR A 77 -7.41 9.22 17.94
C THR A 77 -7.95 8.22 18.94
N MET A 78 -7.32 7.03 19.07
CA MET A 78 -7.69 6.03 20.06
C MET A 78 -7.65 6.60 21.48
N ILE A 79 -6.53 7.21 21.84
CA ILE A 79 -6.34 7.76 23.19
C ILE A 79 -7.29 8.92 23.45
N PHE A 80 -7.43 9.84 22.49
CA PHE A 80 -8.32 11.00 22.63
C PHE A 80 -9.79 10.61 22.75
N LEU A 81 -10.28 9.65 21.97
CA LEU A 81 -11.66 9.18 22.05
C LEU A 81 -11.95 8.46 23.37
N LEU A 82 -11.02 7.59 23.81
CA LEU A 82 -11.19 6.86 25.07
C LEU A 82 -11.12 7.76 26.30
N SER A 83 -10.23 8.75 26.32
CA SER A 83 -10.17 9.73 27.45
C SER A 83 -11.47 10.51 27.63
N ARG A 84 -12.31 10.55 26.60
CA ARG A 84 -13.67 11.16 26.63
C ARG A 84 -14.80 10.13 26.81
N GLY A 85 -14.48 8.86 27.07
CA GLY A 85 -15.51 7.81 27.19
C GLY A 85 -16.24 7.48 25.88
N LEU A 86 -15.68 7.88 24.73
CA LEU A 86 -16.25 7.62 23.41
C LEU A 86 -15.68 6.32 22.84
N VAL A 87 -16.56 5.50 22.24
CA VAL A 87 -16.12 4.28 21.54
C VAL A 87 -15.48 4.66 20.21
N SER A 88 -14.28 4.13 19.93
CA SER A 88 -13.64 4.30 18.64
C SER A 88 -14.41 3.57 17.54
N THR A 89 -14.99 4.30 16.60
CA THR A 89 -15.64 3.69 15.44
C THR A 89 -14.63 3.37 14.34
N SER A 90 -14.89 2.33 13.54
CA SER A 90 -14.05 2.00 12.38
C SER A 90 -13.87 3.17 11.42
N ALA A 91 -14.94 3.97 11.21
CA ALA A 91 -14.89 5.16 10.37
C ALA A 91 -13.93 6.23 10.90
N ALA A 92 -13.92 6.48 12.22
CA ALA A 92 -12.99 7.44 12.85
C ALA A 92 -11.54 6.99 12.69
N MET A 93 -11.27 5.69 12.84
CA MET A 93 -9.93 5.11 12.66
C MET A 93 -9.45 5.20 11.22
N ILE A 94 -10.31 4.88 10.24
CA ILE A 94 -10.02 5.01 8.81
C ILE A 94 -9.74 6.48 8.47
N GLY A 95 -10.58 7.41 8.93
CA GLY A 95 -10.39 8.85 8.72
C GLY A 95 -9.08 9.35 9.32
N ALA A 96 -8.76 8.96 10.56
CA ALA A 96 -7.52 9.33 11.23
C ALA A 96 -6.29 8.78 10.48
N ALA A 97 -6.31 7.50 10.09
CA ALA A 97 -5.22 6.88 9.34
C ALA A 97 -4.99 7.60 8.00
N PHE A 98 -6.06 7.90 7.29
CA PHE A 98 -5.99 8.62 6.02
C PHE A 98 -5.41 10.03 6.18
N LEU A 99 -5.89 10.79 7.17
CA LEU A 99 -5.38 12.13 7.46
C LEU A 99 -3.92 12.11 7.89
N GLY A 100 -3.52 11.19 8.76
CA GLY A 100 -2.12 11.04 9.17
C GLY A 100 -1.18 10.70 8.02
N ALA A 101 -1.63 9.81 7.12
CA ALA A 101 -0.91 9.48 5.90
C ALA A 101 -0.76 10.70 4.97
N MET A 102 -1.84 11.47 4.78
CA MET A 102 -1.84 12.69 3.96
C MET A 102 -0.96 13.79 4.55
N LEU A 103 -0.96 13.98 5.86
CA LEU A 103 -0.08 14.94 6.53
C LEU A 103 1.40 14.58 6.33
N SER A 104 1.77 13.31 6.56
CA SER A 104 3.14 12.84 6.28
C SER A 104 3.55 13.09 4.85
N MET A 105 2.67 12.82 3.88
CA MET A 105 2.92 13.12 2.49
C MET A 105 3.05 14.63 2.24
N GLY A 106 2.22 15.45 2.86
CA GLY A 106 2.31 16.92 2.76
C GLY A 106 3.70 17.43 3.17
N PHE A 107 4.27 16.89 4.24
CA PHE A 107 5.66 17.19 4.65
C PHE A 107 6.67 16.79 3.58
N ILE A 108 6.55 15.59 3.01
CA ILE A 108 7.42 15.14 1.92
C ILE A 108 7.33 16.07 0.71
N LEU A 109 6.13 16.47 0.32
CA LEU A 109 5.92 17.41 -0.79
C LEU A 109 6.53 18.78 -0.52
N LEU A 110 6.41 19.30 0.70
CA LEU A 110 7.04 20.57 1.10
C LEU A 110 8.56 20.48 0.99
N ILE A 111 9.15 19.38 1.50
CA ILE A 111 10.59 19.14 1.43
C ILE A 111 11.05 18.94 -0.02
N SER A 112 10.27 18.23 -0.84
CA SER A 112 10.60 17.93 -2.25
C SER A 112 10.78 19.18 -3.11
N ARG A 113 10.13 20.30 -2.74
CA ARG A 113 10.29 21.58 -3.42
C ARG A 113 11.68 22.19 -3.20
N ARG A 114 12.35 21.88 -2.09
CA ARG A 114 13.68 22.41 -1.72
C ARG A 114 14.81 21.44 -2.00
N VAL A 115 14.53 20.14 -2.01
CA VAL A 115 15.53 19.09 -2.19
C VAL A 115 15.58 18.65 -3.66
N ARG A 116 16.74 18.81 -4.29
CA ARG A 116 16.96 18.43 -5.70
C ARG A 116 17.39 16.96 -5.86
N ARG A 117 18.02 16.37 -4.82
CA ARG A 117 18.53 15.00 -4.89
C ARG A 117 17.49 14.01 -4.36
N MET A 118 17.11 13.03 -5.19
CA MET A 118 16.11 12.01 -4.85
C MET A 118 16.50 11.17 -3.64
N SER A 119 17.79 10.87 -3.45
CA SER A 119 18.29 10.13 -2.28
C SER A 119 18.02 10.86 -0.96
N LEU A 120 18.15 12.19 -0.93
CA LEU A 120 17.85 12.98 0.26
C LEU A 120 16.35 12.96 0.59
N LEU A 121 15.48 12.93 -0.41
CA LEU A 121 14.04 12.85 -0.19
C LEU A 121 13.63 11.52 0.46
N VAL A 122 14.28 10.42 0.07
CA VAL A 122 14.11 9.11 0.72
C VAL A 122 14.54 9.18 2.19
N VAL A 123 15.70 9.77 2.48
CA VAL A 123 16.19 9.95 3.86
C VAL A 123 15.21 10.78 4.67
N CYS A 124 14.70 11.89 4.12
CA CYS A 124 13.70 12.71 4.80
C CYS A 124 12.41 11.92 5.12
N GLY A 125 11.94 11.08 4.19
CA GLY A 125 10.80 10.21 4.42
C GLY A 125 11.01 9.23 5.57
N VAL A 126 12.18 8.60 5.61
CA VAL A 126 12.58 7.70 6.71
C VAL A 126 12.65 8.47 8.04
N MET A 127 13.22 9.68 8.06
CA MET A 127 13.31 10.51 9.28
C MET A 127 11.90 10.93 9.77
N ILE A 128 10.99 11.31 8.87
CA ILE A 128 9.59 11.58 9.24
C ILE A 128 8.97 10.33 9.86
N GLY A 129 9.22 9.16 9.27
CA GLY A 129 8.76 7.87 9.80
C GLY A 129 9.24 7.62 11.23
N TYR A 130 10.52 7.87 11.51
CA TYR A 130 11.10 7.75 12.87
C TYR A 130 10.49 8.76 13.84
N ILE A 131 10.29 10.02 13.43
CA ILE A 131 9.65 11.04 14.28
C ILE A 131 8.23 10.60 14.63
N CYS A 132 7.44 10.17 13.65
CA CYS A 132 6.08 9.68 13.89
C CYS A 132 6.07 8.46 14.81
N SER A 133 7.01 7.53 14.65
CA SER A 133 7.14 6.35 15.51
C SER A 133 7.51 6.73 16.95
N ALA A 134 8.49 7.61 17.13
CA ALA A 134 8.90 8.08 18.45
C ALA A 134 7.76 8.79 19.21
N ILE A 135 6.98 9.63 18.50
CA ILE A 135 5.79 10.27 19.10
C ILE A 135 4.73 9.22 19.43
N THR A 136 4.52 8.22 18.56
CA THR A 136 3.59 7.12 18.84
C THR A 136 3.98 6.36 20.09
N ASP A 137 5.25 5.98 20.22
CA ASP A 137 5.77 5.23 21.36
C ASP A 137 5.67 6.05 22.65
N PHE A 138 5.95 7.36 22.59
CA PHE A 138 5.74 8.29 23.71
C PHE A 138 4.28 8.32 24.14
N VAL A 139 3.37 8.47 23.19
CA VAL A 139 1.92 8.52 23.46
C VAL A 139 1.42 7.19 24.07
N LEU A 140 1.96 6.05 23.60
CA LEU A 140 1.60 4.72 24.12
C LEU A 140 2.08 4.50 25.56
N THR A 141 3.10 5.19 26.02
CA THR A 141 3.57 5.10 27.42
C THR A 141 2.48 5.51 28.43
N PHE A 142 1.53 6.34 28.00
CA PHE A 142 0.41 6.81 28.83
C PHE A 142 -0.94 6.15 28.45
N ALA A 143 -0.91 5.17 27.55
CA ALA A 143 -2.10 4.49 27.09
C ALA A 143 -2.46 3.29 27.97
N GLU A 144 -3.75 2.92 28.00
CA GLU A 144 -4.21 1.68 28.61
C GLU A 144 -3.76 0.46 27.76
N ASP A 145 -3.53 -0.67 28.43
CA ASP A 145 -3.09 -1.92 27.77
C ASP A 145 -4.00 -2.34 26.61
N SER A 146 -5.31 -2.14 26.75
CA SER A 146 -6.30 -2.43 25.73
C SER A 146 -6.05 -1.64 24.42
N ASN A 147 -5.62 -0.40 24.53
CA ASN A 147 -5.30 0.47 23.39
C ASN A 147 -4.01 0.06 22.71
N ILE A 148 -3.01 -0.36 23.49
CA ILE A 148 -1.74 -0.88 22.98
C ILE A 148 -2.01 -2.13 22.13
N VAL A 149 -2.81 -3.05 22.65
CA VAL A 149 -3.19 -4.28 21.94
C VAL A 149 -3.98 -3.97 20.65
N ASN A 150 -4.95 -3.05 20.73
CA ASN A 150 -5.76 -2.67 19.58
C ASN A 150 -4.93 -2.00 18.48
N LEU A 151 -4.02 -1.09 18.86
CA LEU A 151 -3.11 -0.44 17.90
C LEU A 151 -2.12 -1.45 17.30
N HIS A 152 -1.64 -2.39 18.11
CA HIS A 152 -0.77 -3.47 17.63
C HIS A 152 -1.50 -4.32 16.59
N ASN A 153 -2.71 -4.78 16.89
CA ASN A 153 -3.54 -5.57 15.96
C ASN A 153 -3.82 -4.80 14.66
N TRP A 154 -4.17 -3.50 14.76
CA TRP A 154 -4.37 -2.67 13.59
C TRP A 154 -3.08 -2.54 12.75
N SER A 155 -1.94 -2.37 13.40
CA SER A 155 -0.65 -2.22 12.71
C SER A 155 -0.12 -3.49 12.03
N MET A 156 -0.68 -4.66 12.37
CA MET A 156 -0.39 -5.92 11.66
C MET A 156 -1.03 -5.98 10.27
N GLY A 157 -2.03 -5.16 10.01
CA GLY A 157 -2.79 -5.16 8.77
C GLY A 157 -3.71 -6.37 8.62
N SER A 158 -4.91 -6.12 8.12
CA SER A 158 -5.91 -7.16 7.84
C SER A 158 -6.93 -6.68 6.82
N PHE A 159 -7.39 -7.58 5.95
CA PHE A 159 -8.57 -7.33 5.12
C PHE A 159 -9.86 -7.77 5.83
N SER A 160 -9.75 -8.34 7.03
CA SER A 160 -10.89 -8.70 7.87
C SER A 160 -11.61 -7.43 8.36
N GLY A 161 -12.95 -7.49 8.43
CA GLY A 161 -13.75 -6.33 8.89
C GLY A 161 -14.02 -5.26 7.83
N ILE A 162 -13.65 -5.49 6.56
CA ILE A 162 -14.05 -4.64 5.44
C ILE A 162 -15.42 -5.11 4.93
N TYR A 163 -16.40 -4.21 4.93
CA TYR A 163 -17.77 -4.43 4.48
C TYR A 163 -18.05 -3.66 3.18
N TRP A 164 -19.23 -3.91 2.57
CA TRP A 164 -19.63 -3.32 1.30
C TRP A 164 -19.55 -1.80 1.24
N ASP A 165 -19.88 -1.10 2.34
CA ASP A 165 -19.81 0.36 2.42
C ASP A 165 -18.39 0.88 2.17
N SER A 166 -17.41 0.17 2.72
CA SER A 166 -15.98 0.49 2.51
C SER A 166 -15.49 0.14 1.10
N VAL A 167 -15.99 -0.96 0.51
CA VAL A 167 -15.59 -1.40 -0.84
C VAL A 167 -15.92 -0.35 -1.88
N GLY A 168 -17.07 0.32 -1.77
CA GLY A 168 -17.46 1.41 -2.67
C GLY A 168 -16.45 2.56 -2.66
N VAL A 169 -16.04 3.00 -1.48
CA VAL A 169 -15.04 4.08 -1.31
C VAL A 169 -13.66 3.63 -1.83
N ILE A 170 -13.23 2.43 -1.47
CA ILE A 170 -11.96 1.83 -1.93
C ILE A 170 -11.92 1.78 -3.46
N ALA A 171 -13.00 1.28 -4.08
CA ALA A 171 -13.09 1.16 -5.54
C ALA A 171 -13.08 2.52 -6.24
N LEU A 172 -13.78 3.51 -5.68
CA LEU A 172 -13.83 4.87 -6.23
C LEU A 172 -12.44 5.53 -6.18
N VAL A 173 -11.80 5.55 -5.01
CA VAL A 173 -10.49 6.21 -4.82
C VAL A 173 -9.41 5.51 -5.65
N THR A 174 -9.34 4.18 -5.57
CA THR A 174 -8.31 3.41 -6.28
C THR A 174 -8.55 3.40 -7.79
N GLY A 175 -9.82 3.32 -8.22
CA GLY A 175 -10.20 3.39 -9.63
C GLY A 175 -9.89 4.75 -10.25
N ALA A 176 -10.22 5.85 -9.57
CA ALA A 176 -9.86 7.19 -10.02
C ALA A 176 -8.33 7.36 -10.13
N ALA A 177 -7.58 6.91 -9.12
CA ALA A 177 -6.13 6.96 -9.15
C ALA A 177 -5.52 6.08 -10.26
N LEU A 178 -6.11 4.91 -10.55
CA LEU A 178 -5.69 4.05 -11.67
C LEU A 178 -5.88 4.75 -13.02
N VAL A 179 -7.04 5.38 -13.23
CA VAL A 179 -7.33 6.14 -14.46
C VAL A 179 -6.35 7.30 -14.62
N LEU A 180 -6.11 8.08 -13.57
CA LEU A 180 -5.16 9.18 -13.59
C LEU A 180 -3.72 8.68 -13.86
N ALA A 181 -3.29 7.60 -13.22
CA ALA A 181 -1.98 6.99 -13.51
C ALA A 181 -1.88 6.52 -14.97
N PHE A 182 -2.96 5.99 -15.54
CA PHE A 182 -2.99 5.57 -16.94
C PHE A 182 -2.90 6.77 -17.91
N LEU A 183 -3.55 7.89 -17.60
CA LEU A 183 -3.42 9.13 -18.36
C LEU A 183 -1.99 9.67 -18.32
N LEU A 184 -1.28 9.48 -17.21
CA LEU A 184 0.13 9.85 -17.06
C LEU A 184 1.13 8.86 -17.70
N SER A 185 0.65 7.80 -18.38
CA SER A 185 1.53 6.77 -18.96
C SER A 185 2.58 7.33 -19.93
N LYS A 186 2.24 8.33 -20.73
CA LYS A 186 3.19 8.99 -21.65
C LYS A 186 4.25 9.81 -20.92
N PRO A 187 3.91 10.76 -20.00
CA PRO A 187 4.89 11.45 -19.17
C PRO A 187 5.78 10.49 -18.34
N ILE A 188 5.20 9.42 -17.77
CA ILE A 188 5.96 8.39 -17.05
C ILE A 188 6.99 7.74 -17.97
N GLY A 189 6.60 7.36 -19.20
CA GLY A 189 7.51 6.77 -20.19
C GLY A 189 8.64 7.70 -20.59
N ALA A 190 8.36 8.98 -20.82
CA ALA A 190 9.38 9.99 -21.09
C ALA A 190 10.35 10.17 -19.90
N TYR A 191 9.84 10.20 -18.68
CA TYR A 191 10.64 10.35 -17.46
C TYR A 191 11.56 9.16 -17.19
N GLN A 192 11.14 7.94 -17.56
CA GLN A 192 11.99 6.73 -17.47
C GLN A 192 13.23 6.79 -18.37
N LEU A 193 13.20 7.55 -19.47
CA LEU A 193 14.34 7.79 -20.36
C LEU A 193 15.29 8.89 -19.85
N GLY A 194 14.90 9.58 -18.78
CA GLY A 194 15.68 10.62 -18.14
C GLY A 194 14.95 11.96 -18.07
N GLU A 195 15.24 12.73 -17.02
CA GLU A 195 14.58 14.03 -16.76
C GLU A 195 14.80 15.04 -17.88
N VAL A 196 16.02 15.08 -18.44
CA VAL A 196 16.37 15.99 -19.54
C VAL A 196 15.54 15.66 -20.78
N TYR A 197 15.41 14.38 -21.10
CA TYR A 197 14.60 13.91 -22.22
C TYR A 197 13.12 14.22 -22.02
N ALA A 198 12.57 13.95 -20.83
CA ALA A 198 11.17 14.26 -20.53
C ALA A 198 10.88 15.78 -20.69
N ARG A 199 11.82 16.62 -20.25
CA ARG A 199 11.70 18.07 -20.39
C ARG A 199 11.72 18.51 -21.86
N SER A 200 12.56 17.92 -22.69
CA SER A 200 12.59 18.22 -24.15
C SER A 200 11.31 17.78 -24.86
N MET A 201 10.59 16.78 -24.31
CA MET A 201 9.28 16.33 -24.79
C MET A 201 8.10 17.18 -24.25
N GLY A 202 8.38 18.29 -23.54
CA GLY A 202 7.36 19.21 -23.03
C GLY A 202 6.74 18.82 -21.70
N VAL A 203 7.32 17.85 -20.97
CA VAL A 203 6.82 17.46 -19.63
C VAL A 203 7.27 18.49 -18.60
N ASP A 204 6.33 19.12 -17.88
CA ASP A 204 6.65 19.90 -16.70
C ASP A 204 7.07 18.97 -15.55
N ILE A 205 8.37 18.88 -15.34
CA ILE A 205 8.96 17.98 -14.35
C ILE A 205 8.52 18.31 -12.93
N ARG A 206 8.25 19.58 -12.60
CA ARG A 206 7.82 19.97 -11.26
C ARG A 206 6.40 19.47 -10.98
N LEU A 207 5.48 19.74 -11.89
CA LEU A 207 4.11 19.29 -11.80
C LEU A 207 4.04 17.75 -11.80
N PHE A 208 4.73 17.11 -12.75
CA PHE A 208 4.78 15.66 -12.88
C PHE A 208 5.27 14.95 -11.59
N ARG A 209 6.30 15.47 -10.93
CA ARG A 209 6.78 14.96 -9.65
C ARG A 209 5.72 15.03 -8.56
N VAL A 210 5.01 16.15 -8.47
CA VAL A 210 3.92 16.33 -7.52
C VAL A 210 2.79 15.35 -7.80
N GLU A 211 2.39 15.17 -9.05
CA GLU A 211 1.36 14.23 -9.46
C GLU A 211 1.71 12.78 -9.09
N LEU A 212 2.94 12.33 -9.38
CA LEU A 212 3.38 10.98 -9.02
C LEU A 212 3.36 10.73 -7.51
N ILE A 213 3.88 11.69 -6.72
CA ILE A 213 3.88 11.56 -5.25
C ILE A 213 2.43 11.56 -4.73
N LEU A 214 1.57 12.47 -5.22
CA LEU A 214 0.18 12.54 -4.80
C LEU A 214 -0.59 11.25 -5.09
N LEU A 215 -0.51 10.74 -6.32
CA LEU A 215 -1.20 9.50 -6.71
C LEU A 215 -0.69 8.29 -5.91
N SER A 216 0.61 8.15 -5.80
CA SER A 216 1.23 7.07 -5.05
C SER A 216 0.83 7.11 -3.57
N SER A 217 0.86 8.29 -2.97
CA SER A 217 0.53 8.46 -1.56
C SER A 217 -0.97 8.32 -1.29
N LEU A 218 -1.83 8.78 -2.19
CA LEU A 218 -3.28 8.58 -2.11
C LEU A 218 -3.61 7.08 -2.11
N LEU A 219 -3.02 6.31 -3.03
CA LEU A 219 -3.18 4.86 -3.09
C LEU A 219 -2.70 4.18 -1.80
N SER A 220 -1.51 4.55 -1.31
CA SER A 220 -0.95 3.99 -0.07
C SER A 220 -1.73 4.37 1.17
N ALA A 221 -2.22 5.62 1.24
CA ALA A 221 -3.06 6.08 2.33
C ALA A 221 -4.40 5.35 2.37
N CYS A 222 -5.02 5.12 1.20
CA CYS A 222 -6.23 4.33 1.07
C CYS A 222 -6.00 2.91 1.61
N VAL A 223 -4.91 2.24 1.18
CA VAL A 223 -4.57 0.89 1.68
C VAL A 223 -4.37 0.91 3.20
N THR A 224 -3.56 1.83 3.72
CA THR A 224 -3.24 1.89 5.15
C THR A 224 -4.47 2.23 6.00
N ALA A 225 -5.37 3.07 5.48
CA ALA A 225 -6.59 3.44 6.19
C ALA A 225 -7.56 2.26 6.35
N PHE A 226 -7.77 1.47 5.30
CA PHE A 226 -8.76 0.39 5.32
C PHE A 226 -8.20 -0.96 5.76
N ALA A 227 -6.98 -1.30 5.38
CA ALA A 227 -6.36 -2.60 5.66
C ALA A 227 -5.22 -2.52 6.67
N GLY A 228 -4.85 -1.34 7.16
CA GLY A 228 -3.63 -1.14 7.92
C GLY A 228 -2.37 -1.20 7.04
N PRO A 229 -1.17 -1.12 7.64
CA PRO A 229 0.09 -1.22 6.89
C PRO A 229 0.25 -2.61 6.25
N VAL A 230 0.43 -2.68 4.92
CA VAL A 230 0.70 -3.93 4.19
C VAL A 230 2.06 -3.85 3.51
N SER A 231 2.99 -4.70 3.91
CA SER A 231 4.40 -4.62 3.50
C SER A 231 4.70 -5.30 2.16
N PHE A 232 5.81 -4.92 1.53
CA PHE A 232 6.45 -5.56 0.36
C PHE A 232 5.66 -5.60 -0.95
N VAL A 233 4.35 -5.53 -0.99
CA VAL A 233 3.54 -5.61 -2.23
C VAL A 233 3.97 -4.55 -3.26
N GLY A 234 4.15 -3.30 -2.80
CA GLY A 234 4.57 -2.18 -3.66
C GLY A 234 6.01 -2.29 -4.17
N ILE A 235 6.84 -3.15 -3.59
CA ILE A 235 8.22 -3.38 -4.06
C ILE A 235 8.31 -4.63 -4.92
N ALA A 236 7.78 -5.75 -4.41
CA ALA A 236 7.94 -7.05 -5.03
C ALA A 236 7.13 -7.20 -6.33
N VAL A 237 5.85 -6.80 -6.31
CA VAL A 237 4.95 -7.03 -7.44
C VAL A 237 5.35 -6.26 -8.70
N PRO A 238 5.69 -4.95 -8.68
CA PRO A 238 6.15 -4.27 -9.89
C PRO A 238 7.38 -4.92 -10.50
N HIS A 239 8.28 -5.43 -9.66
CA HIS A 239 9.46 -6.16 -10.13
C HIS A 239 9.08 -7.48 -10.81
N LEU A 240 8.19 -8.27 -10.18
CA LEU A 240 7.68 -9.51 -10.76
C LEU A 240 7.01 -9.27 -12.11
N MET A 241 6.21 -8.21 -12.21
CA MET A 241 5.52 -7.86 -13.47
C MET A 241 6.52 -7.43 -14.55
N LYS A 242 7.53 -6.62 -14.21
CA LYS A 242 8.61 -6.27 -15.16
C LYS A 242 9.32 -7.50 -15.69
N ARG A 243 9.61 -8.47 -14.82
CA ARG A 243 10.28 -9.71 -15.20
C ARG A 243 9.37 -10.61 -16.05
N LEU A 244 8.09 -10.71 -15.69
CA LEU A 244 7.10 -11.54 -16.39
C LEU A 244 6.82 -11.04 -17.80
N PHE A 245 6.68 -9.73 -17.97
CA PHE A 245 6.35 -9.13 -19.28
C PHE A 245 7.57 -8.67 -20.07
N GLY A 246 8.78 -8.74 -19.51
CA GLY A 246 10.02 -8.33 -20.17
C GLY A 246 10.08 -6.87 -20.58
N THR A 247 9.23 -6.00 -19.97
CA THR A 247 9.12 -4.60 -20.33
C THR A 247 8.91 -3.69 -19.12
N ALA A 248 9.33 -2.43 -19.27
CA ALA A 248 9.04 -1.38 -18.28
C ALA A 248 8.04 -0.33 -18.83
N LYS A 249 7.47 -0.53 -20.03
CA LYS A 249 6.56 0.43 -20.68
C LYS A 249 5.34 0.70 -19.77
N PRO A 250 5.06 1.98 -19.38
CA PRO A 250 4.02 2.29 -18.39
C PRO A 250 2.63 1.87 -18.82
N LEU A 251 2.31 1.97 -20.11
CA LEU A 251 1.02 1.58 -20.66
C LEU A 251 0.64 0.12 -20.34
N LEU A 252 1.64 -0.77 -20.30
CA LEU A 252 1.46 -2.18 -19.94
C LEU A 252 1.67 -2.40 -18.43
N MET A 253 2.63 -1.69 -17.84
CA MET A 253 3.00 -1.89 -16.44
C MET A 253 1.92 -1.40 -15.45
N ILE A 254 1.19 -0.33 -15.77
CA ILE A 254 0.13 0.19 -14.90
C ILE A 254 -0.96 -0.87 -14.68
N PRO A 255 -1.63 -1.40 -15.72
CA PRO A 255 -2.63 -2.46 -15.52
C PRO A 255 -2.01 -3.77 -15.02
N ALA A 256 -0.79 -4.12 -15.44
CA ALA A 256 -0.11 -5.33 -14.99
C ALA A 256 0.21 -5.29 -13.49
N CYS A 257 0.71 -4.16 -12.97
CA CYS A 257 0.96 -3.99 -11.54
C CYS A 257 -0.33 -4.01 -10.74
N PHE A 258 -1.39 -3.38 -11.23
CA PHE A 258 -2.68 -3.39 -10.56
C PHE A 258 -3.26 -4.80 -10.45
N LEU A 259 -3.34 -5.52 -11.55
CA LEU A 259 -3.86 -6.90 -11.56
C LEU A 259 -2.93 -7.87 -10.82
N GLY A 260 -1.62 -7.73 -10.98
CA GLY A 260 -0.64 -8.55 -10.29
C GLY A 260 -0.64 -8.32 -8.77
N GLY A 261 -0.80 -7.07 -8.33
CA GLY A 261 -0.95 -6.72 -6.91
C GLY A 261 -2.21 -7.31 -6.30
N GLY A 262 -3.33 -7.22 -7.02
CA GLY A 262 -4.58 -7.85 -6.62
C GLY A 262 -4.45 -9.36 -6.50
N ALA A 263 -3.86 -10.03 -7.49
CA ALA A 263 -3.63 -11.47 -7.45
C ALA A 263 -2.69 -11.88 -6.29
N PHE A 264 -1.61 -11.14 -6.08
CA PHE A 264 -0.67 -11.39 -4.99
C PHE A 264 -1.34 -11.24 -3.62
N CYS A 265 -2.12 -10.18 -3.40
CA CYS A 265 -2.83 -9.98 -2.14
C CYS A 265 -3.94 -11.01 -1.91
N LEU A 266 -4.68 -11.41 -2.96
CA LEU A 266 -5.66 -12.51 -2.85
C LEU A 266 -4.99 -13.83 -2.45
N PHE A 267 -3.83 -14.13 -3.03
CA PHE A 267 -3.05 -15.31 -2.66
C PHE A 267 -2.58 -15.23 -1.19
N CYS A 268 -2.01 -14.09 -0.78
CA CYS A 268 -1.57 -13.88 0.60
C CYS A 268 -2.72 -13.95 1.60
N ASP A 269 -3.90 -13.39 1.26
CA ASP A 269 -5.08 -13.45 2.13
C ASP A 269 -5.62 -14.88 2.27
N LEU A 270 -5.58 -15.66 1.20
CA LEU A 270 -5.94 -17.07 1.25
C LEU A 270 -4.98 -17.85 2.18
N VAL A 271 -3.67 -17.66 2.03
CA VAL A 271 -2.65 -18.27 2.90
C VAL A 271 -2.86 -17.86 4.35
N ALA A 272 -3.08 -16.56 4.62
CA ALA A 272 -3.29 -16.02 5.96
C ALA A 272 -4.48 -16.67 6.69
N ARG A 273 -5.53 -17.05 5.96
CA ARG A 273 -6.75 -17.65 6.52
C ARG A 273 -6.71 -19.16 6.66
N VAL A 274 -5.93 -19.84 5.82
CA VAL A 274 -6.02 -21.31 5.70
C VAL A 274 -4.93 -22.03 6.47
N VAL A 275 -3.69 -21.49 6.46
CA VAL A 275 -2.51 -22.22 6.96
C VAL A 275 -2.60 -22.55 8.45
N PHE A 276 -3.12 -21.64 9.26
CA PHE A 276 -3.25 -21.83 10.72
C PHE A 276 -4.70 -21.75 11.22
N ALA A 277 -5.67 -22.06 10.35
CA ALA A 277 -7.07 -22.04 10.76
C ALA A 277 -7.30 -22.83 12.07
N PRO A 278 -8.11 -22.33 13.02
CA PRO A 278 -9.00 -21.18 12.91
C PRO A 278 -8.35 -19.80 13.17
N ARG A 279 -7.06 -19.74 13.54
CA ARG A 279 -6.34 -18.47 13.75
C ARG A 279 -5.91 -17.88 12.42
N GLU A 280 -6.18 -16.59 12.21
CA GLU A 280 -5.73 -15.87 11.03
C GLU A 280 -4.35 -15.25 11.27
N MET A 281 -3.46 -15.36 10.27
CA MET A 281 -2.18 -14.64 10.27
C MET A 281 -2.39 -13.19 9.85
N SER A 282 -1.51 -12.28 10.31
CA SER A 282 -1.51 -10.92 9.78
C SER A 282 -1.13 -10.91 8.30
N ILE A 283 -1.79 -10.06 7.51
CA ILE A 283 -1.50 -9.98 6.07
C ILE A 283 -0.08 -9.45 5.82
N SER A 284 0.40 -8.51 6.64
CA SER A 284 1.77 -7.98 6.52
C SER A 284 2.84 -9.03 6.75
N SER A 285 2.63 -9.99 7.68
CA SER A 285 3.56 -11.10 7.90
C SER A 285 3.63 -12.01 6.68
N VAL A 286 2.49 -12.36 6.10
CA VAL A 286 2.43 -13.23 4.91
C VAL A 286 3.05 -12.53 3.70
N THR A 287 2.70 -11.26 3.47
CA THR A 287 3.26 -10.50 2.34
C THR A 287 4.75 -10.22 2.52
N ALA A 288 5.25 -10.07 3.77
CA ALA A 288 6.68 -9.94 4.04
C ALA A 288 7.41 -11.26 3.77
N LEU A 289 6.88 -12.39 4.27
CA LEU A 289 7.49 -13.70 4.09
C LEU A 289 7.61 -14.10 2.61
N LEU A 290 6.61 -13.77 1.80
CA LEU A 290 6.59 -14.08 0.38
C LEU A 290 7.27 -13.00 -0.48
N GLY A 291 7.18 -11.72 -0.08
CA GLY A 291 7.72 -10.60 -0.84
C GLY A 291 9.22 -10.36 -0.61
N ALA A 292 9.73 -10.56 0.60
CA ALA A 292 11.13 -10.33 0.91
C ALA A 292 12.10 -11.21 0.08
N PRO A 293 11.86 -12.52 -0.11
CA PRO A 293 12.70 -13.35 -0.98
C PRO A 293 12.75 -12.83 -2.42
N VAL A 294 11.64 -12.32 -2.95
CA VAL A 294 11.59 -11.74 -4.29
C VAL A 294 12.51 -10.51 -4.38
N VAL A 295 12.50 -9.66 -3.37
CA VAL A 295 13.37 -8.47 -3.32
C VAL A 295 14.83 -8.87 -3.18
N ILE A 296 15.15 -9.87 -2.34
CA ILE A 296 16.52 -10.37 -2.15
C ILE A 296 17.07 -10.94 -3.46
N THR A 297 16.31 -11.79 -4.14
CA THR A 297 16.74 -12.39 -5.43
C THR A 297 16.94 -11.33 -6.51
N MET A 298 16.10 -10.27 -6.50
CA MET A 298 16.28 -9.12 -7.37
C MET A 298 17.60 -8.40 -7.15
N LEU A 299 17.97 -8.16 -5.89
CA LEU A 299 19.21 -7.46 -5.54
C LEU A 299 20.44 -8.31 -5.87
N ALA A 300 20.38 -9.62 -5.62
CA ALA A 300 21.44 -10.56 -5.94
C ALA A 300 21.69 -10.71 -7.46
N GLY A 301 20.62 -10.71 -8.27
CA GLY A 301 20.73 -10.82 -9.73
C GLY A 301 21.40 -9.61 -10.39
N ARG A 302 21.18 -8.40 -9.87
CA ARG A 302 21.82 -7.18 -10.40
C ARG A 302 23.33 -7.11 -10.20
N ARG A 303 23.90 -7.82 -9.23
CA ARG A 303 25.37 -7.91 -9.08
C ARG A 303 25.99 -8.72 -10.21
N ARG A 304 25.35 -9.80 -10.67
CA ARG A 304 25.84 -10.65 -11.76
C ARG A 304 25.83 -10.00 -13.15
N GLU A 305 25.05 -8.96 -13.37
CA GLU A 305 25.01 -8.24 -14.66
C GLU A 305 26.01 -7.07 -14.72
N ARG A 306 26.67 -6.75 -13.60
CA ARG A 306 27.67 -5.67 -13.51
C ARG A 306 29.11 -6.15 -13.43
N ASP A 307 29.32 -7.43 -13.11
CA ASP A 307 30.59 -8.15 -13.17
C ASP A 307 30.70 -8.93 -14.48
#